data_254c3930926e750647a90d3c1736b41b
#
_entry.id   254c3930926e750647a90d3c1736b41b
#
_cell.length_a   1.000
_cell.length_b   1.000
_cell.length_c   1.000
_cell.angle_alpha   90.00
_cell.angle_beta   90.00
_cell.angle_gamma   90.00
#
_symmetry.space_group_name_H-M   'P 1'
#
loop_
_entity.id
_entity.type
_entity.pdbx_description
1 polymer ?
#
loop_
_entity_poly.entity_id
_entity_poly.type
_entity_poly.pdbx_seq_one_letter_code
_entity_poly.pdbx_strand_id
1 'polypeptide(L)'
;MYKNCYVQRGEEWNHYRIHLWTDEGYSIEDYQNYGYLECTDSAATHTGLKGENLKRVFNWERNDPRMHYSDHTRGNIHTKFLIDKYGDNDTPSVTHREVFFDIEIEIGGALTPEYIKKAPKPVTSIALWDKQLDDWKIIILDKDNKIEHTVDKQGREVIPVKRESDLLEKFLNTLEEIEPDILIGYNSDYFDIPYLYYRIKNTLGDRYANRMSPIKIVEEQTWNEDVPIRIAGVTSLDYMRLHKKYSFKDEPSFKLDALGEKYVGQKKIEYEGSLDRLFAEDKEKFIEYNFVDVLILKKLDEKFQYIDLTKNLAHKGKVLYEEVYLSSKIQDGAISSWLLSENIIPPNKDLNPLTKKNYAGGYLFCPKTGIYNYMFDEDLTSLYPSIIMSLNIGKETYVGRVLDLFDDRNNRLGLNDLEKMVNEDPEKEMPVENLQRKQNYMKVKDVIDTIKKNNLSITANGVMFRTDKPSTLNVILDKWFDERVMYKKAMKKAYKSGNKKEGELNHLKQYTMKILLNSLYGATALPSFRYGSVILSEGITLTGQRIIQESALFANTHMNKVLRGELKLEL
;
A
#
# COMPACT_ATOMS: atom_id res chain seq x y z
N MET A 1 -0.80 11.21 -18.68
CA MET A 1 -0.91 10.07 -17.74
C MET A 1 -2.23 10.15 -16.99
N TYR A 2 -2.70 9.04 -16.39
CA TYR A 2 -3.97 9.07 -15.66
C TYR A 2 -3.82 9.83 -14.33
N LYS A 3 -4.92 10.48 -13.94
CA LYS A 3 -5.11 11.14 -12.64
C LYS A 3 -6.14 10.39 -11.81
N ASN A 4 -7.21 9.91 -12.44
CA ASN A 4 -8.27 9.12 -11.83
C ASN A 4 -8.92 8.20 -12.86
N CYS A 5 -9.58 7.17 -12.38
CA CYS A 5 -10.33 6.23 -13.19
C CYS A 5 -11.56 5.72 -12.40
N TYR A 6 -12.73 5.83 -13.00
CA TYR A 6 -13.96 5.30 -12.42
C TYR A 6 -14.60 4.30 -13.38
N VAL A 7 -14.88 3.10 -12.88
CA VAL A 7 -15.44 2.00 -13.67
C VAL A 7 -16.93 1.90 -13.45
N GLN A 8 -17.70 2.05 -14.50
CA GLN A 8 -19.12 1.80 -14.53
C GLN A 8 -19.40 0.50 -15.29
N ARG A 9 -20.24 -0.36 -14.74
CA ARG A 9 -20.63 -1.61 -15.42
C ARG A 9 -21.51 -1.28 -16.62
N GLY A 10 -21.20 -1.89 -17.78
CA GLY A 10 -22.05 -1.81 -18.97
C GLY A 10 -23.30 -2.69 -18.86
N GLU A 11 -24.13 -2.64 -19.88
CA GLU A 11 -25.36 -3.45 -19.97
C GLU A 11 -25.03 -4.92 -20.24
N GLU A 12 -24.02 -5.18 -21.06
CA GLU A 12 -23.58 -6.53 -21.40
C GLU A 12 -22.54 -7.05 -20.38
N TRP A 13 -22.48 -8.38 -20.27
CA TRP A 13 -21.48 -9.06 -19.45
C TRP A 13 -20.07 -8.78 -19.98
N ASN A 14 -19.13 -8.48 -19.06
CA ASN A 14 -17.74 -8.10 -19.36
C ASN A 14 -17.54 -6.77 -20.12
N HIS A 15 -18.59 -5.98 -20.32
CA HIS A 15 -18.46 -4.64 -20.85
C HIS A 15 -18.51 -3.61 -19.74
N TYR A 16 -17.63 -2.64 -19.82
CA TYR A 16 -17.47 -1.57 -18.83
C TYR A 16 -17.31 -0.24 -19.53
N ARG A 17 -17.86 0.79 -18.95
CA ARG A 17 -17.61 2.18 -19.31
C ARG A 17 -16.61 2.75 -18.32
N ILE A 18 -15.48 3.22 -18.84
CA ILE A 18 -14.38 3.76 -18.06
C ILE A 18 -14.39 5.27 -18.18
N HIS A 19 -14.64 5.95 -17.07
CA HIS A 19 -14.45 7.37 -16.94
C HIS A 19 -13.00 7.60 -16.57
N LEU A 20 -12.24 8.31 -17.40
CA LEU A 20 -10.81 8.47 -17.26
C LEU A 20 -10.44 9.95 -17.24
N TRP A 21 -9.72 10.38 -16.21
CA TRP A 21 -9.12 11.69 -16.09
C TRP A 21 -7.63 11.59 -16.33
N THR A 22 -7.10 12.43 -17.23
CA THR A 22 -5.69 12.43 -17.63
C THR A 22 -5.15 13.86 -17.69
N ASP A 23 -3.87 14.03 -18.03
CA ASP A 23 -3.27 15.33 -18.32
C ASP A 23 -3.90 16.02 -19.54
N GLU A 24 -4.56 15.26 -20.41
CA GLU A 24 -5.24 15.75 -21.64
C GLU A 24 -6.72 16.08 -21.38
N GLY A 25 -7.22 15.78 -20.19
CA GLY A 25 -8.60 16.03 -19.77
C GLY A 25 -9.39 14.75 -19.47
N TYR A 26 -10.72 14.91 -19.42
CA TYR A 26 -11.66 13.83 -19.13
C TYR A 26 -12.13 13.15 -20.42
N SER A 27 -12.22 11.82 -20.39
CA SER A 27 -12.77 11.00 -21.47
C SER A 27 -13.60 9.83 -20.94
N ILE A 28 -14.43 9.27 -21.81
CA ILE A 28 -15.15 8.02 -21.54
C ILE A 28 -14.71 7.01 -22.58
N GLU A 29 -14.31 5.83 -22.13
CA GLU A 29 -13.84 4.74 -22.98
C GLU A 29 -14.66 3.47 -22.70
N ASP A 30 -15.07 2.78 -23.75
CA ASP A 30 -15.68 1.46 -23.62
C ASP A 30 -14.56 0.41 -23.50
N TYR A 31 -14.69 -0.46 -22.53
CA TYR A 31 -13.70 -1.50 -22.23
C TYR A 31 -14.37 -2.86 -22.14
N GLN A 32 -13.99 -3.76 -23.04
CA GLN A 32 -14.36 -5.16 -22.97
C GLN A 32 -13.30 -5.94 -22.21
N ASN A 33 -13.68 -6.47 -21.04
CA ASN A 33 -12.78 -7.31 -20.24
C ASN A 33 -12.52 -8.64 -20.96
N TYR A 34 -11.36 -9.22 -20.66
CA TYR A 34 -10.88 -10.47 -21.24
C TYR A 34 -10.25 -11.36 -20.18
N GLY A 35 -10.04 -12.61 -20.52
CA GLY A 35 -9.23 -13.58 -19.77
C GLY A 35 -8.42 -14.42 -20.73
N TYR A 36 -7.71 -15.41 -20.20
CA TYR A 36 -6.94 -16.35 -21.00
C TYR A 36 -7.36 -17.78 -20.65
N LEU A 37 -7.62 -18.58 -21.68
CA LEU A 37 -8.07 -19.95 -21.57
C LEU A 37 -6.94 -20.91 -21.96
N GLU A 38 -6.73 -21.95 -21.17
CA GLU A 38 -5.82 -23.04 -21.51
C GLU A 38 -6.23 -23.70 -22.83
N CYS A 39 -5.28 -23.96 -23.71
CA CYS A 39 -5.50 -24.48 -25.03
C CYS A 39 -4.36 -25.41 -25.50
N THR A 40 -4.52 -26.01 -26.68
CA THR A 40 -3.45 -26.79 -27.30
C THR A 40 -2.34 -25.90 -27.83
N ASP A 41 -1.13 -26.45 -28.00
CA ASP A 41 0.07 -25.72 -28.45
C ASP A 41 -0.16 -24.94 -29.76
N SER A 42 -0.90 -25.52 -30.72
CA SER A 42 -1.18 -24.88 -32.02
C SER A 42 -2.07 -23.63 -31.96
N ALA A 43 -2.81 -23.44 -30.86
CA ALA A 43 -3.72 -22.31 -30.67
C ALA A 43 -3.17 -21.31 -29.63
N ALA A 44 -2.03 -21.61 -29.03
CA ALA A 44 -1.43 -20.78 -27.99
C ALA A 44 -0.85 -19.48 -28.55
N THR A 45 -1.19 -18.37 -27.92
CA THR A 45 -0.63 -17.04 -28.22
C THR A 45 0.16 -16.46 -27.04
N HIS A 46 0.00 -17.05 -25.86
CA HIS A 46 0.61 -16.61 -24.62
C HIS A 46 0.98 -17.82 -23.75
N THR A 47 1.82 -17.56 -22.75
CA THR A 47 2.26 -18.58 -21.79
C THR A 47 1.85 -18.19 -20.38
N GLY A 48 1.31 -19.11 -19.63
CA GLY A 48 1.01 -18.94 -18.21
C GLY A 48 2.26 -19.03 -17.33
N LEU A 49 2.12 -18.68 -16.06
CA LEU A 49 3.23 -18.59 -15.11
C LEU A 49 3.97 -19.94 -14.89
N LYS A 50 3.25 -21.07 -15.02
CA LYS A 50 3.81 -22.42 -14.91
C LYS A 50 4.14 -23.07 -16.26
N GLY A 51 4.04 -22.31 -17.35
CA GLY A 51 4.27 -22.79 -18.71
C GLY A 51 3.01 -23.30 -19.43
N GLU A 52 1.83 -22.97 -18.92
CA GLU A 52 0.55 -23.31 -19.55
C GLU A 52 0.41 -22.61 -20.92
N ASN A 53 -0.13 -23.30 -21.91
CA ASN A 53 -0.43 -22.74 -23.22
C ASN A 53 -1.79 -22.04 -23.19
N LEU A 54 -1.81 -20.74 -23.48
CA LEU A 54 -2.95 -19.87 -23.28
C LEU A 54 -3.35 -19.11 -24.55
N LYS A 55 -4.65 -18.91 -24.74
CA LYS A 55 -5.23 -18.01 -25.74
C LYS A 55 -6.14 -16.98 -25.08
N ARG A 56 -6.10 -15.75 -25.59
CA ARG A 56 -6.98 -14.67 -25.12
C ARG A 56 -8.43 -14.94 -25.54
N VAL A 57 -9.37 -14.74 -24.60
CA VAL A 57 -10.81 -14.89 -24.83
C VAL A 57 -11.57 -13.73 -24.18
N PHE A 58 -12.69 -13.32 -24.80
CA PHE A 58 -13.53 -12.24 -24.29
C PHE A 58 -14.81 -12.75 -23.62
N ASN A 59 -15.22 -13.98 -23.93
CA ASN A 59 -16.35 -14.64 -23.30
C ASN A 59 -15.90 -15.97 -22.68
N TRP A 60 -16.27 -16.21 -21.44
CA TRP A 60 -15.95 -17.44 -20.71
C TRP A 60 -17.01 -17.73 -19.66
N GLU A 61 -17.10 -18.97 -19.21
CA GLU A 61 -17.92 -19.35 -18.08
C GLU A 61 -17.29 -18.87 -16.76
N ARG A 62 -18.13 -18.34 -15.90
CA ARG A 62 -17.68 -17.90 -14.58
C ARG A 62 -17.13 -19.08 -13.79
N ASN A 63 -15.92 -18.92 -13.22
CA ASN A 63 -15.20 -19.95 -12.45
C ASN A 63 -14.70 -21.16 -13.26
N ASP A 64 -14.54 -21.05 -14.57
CA ASP A 64 -13.84 -22.09 -15.34
C ASP A 64 -12.40 -22.21 -14.82
N PRO A 65 -11.97 -23.40 -14.30
CA PRO A 65 -10.66 -23.59 -13.71
C PRO A 65 -9.49 -23.46 -14.71
N ARG A 66 -9.78 -23.53 -16.01
CA ARG A 66 -8.79 -23.36 -17.09
C ARG A 66 -8.52 -21.88 -17.43
N MET A 67 -9.27 -20.98 -16.81
CA MET A 67 -9.11 -19.54 -17.05
C MET A 67 -7.97 -18.96 -16.21
N HIS A 68 -7.22 -18.09 -16.82
CA HIS A 68 -6.18 -17.27 -16.18
C HIS A 68 -6.49 -15.79 -16.36
N TYR A 69 -6.11 -14.96 -15.38
CA TYR A 69 -6.27 -13.50 -15.42
C TYR A 69 -7.69 -13.05 -15.80
N SER A 70 -8.69 -13.78 -15.33
CA SER A 70 -10.11 -13.60 -15.66
C SER A 70 -10.88 -12.76 -14.61
N ASP A 71 -10.17 -11.95 -13.82
CA ASP A 71 -10.77 -11.07 -12.80
C ASP A 71 -11.85 -10.17 -13.41
N HIS A 72 -13.01 -10.11 -12.78
CA HIS A 72 -14.19 -9.36 -13.24
C HIS A 72 -14.79 -8.44 -12.17
N THR A 73 -14.12 -8.29 -11.04
CA THR A 73 -14.55 -7.35 -10.00
C THR A 73 -14.17 -5.92 -10.39
N ARG A 74 -15.02 -4.95 -10.08
CA ARG A 74 -14.76 -3.52 -10.33
C ARG A 74 -13.34 -3.10 -9.89
N GLY A 75 -12.95 -3.56 -8.71
CA GLY A 75 -11.64 -3.25 -8.14
C GLY A 75 -10.44 -3.85 -8.88
N ASN A 76 -10.63 -4.75 -9.84
CA ASN A 76 -9.57 -5.31 -10.67
C ASN A 76 -9.65 -4.82 -12.13
N ILE A 77 -10.83 -4.43 -12.60
CA ILE A 77 -11.04 -3.95 -13.99
C ILE A 77 -10.26 -2.68 -14.26
N HIS A 78 -10.28 -1.68 -13.36
CA HIS A 78 -9.50 -0.47 -13.57
C HIS A 78 -8.00 -0.76 -13.64
N THR A 79 -7.46 -1.66 -12.80
CA THR A 79 -6.05 -2.06 -12.84
C THR A 79 -5.70 -2.73 -14.18
N LYS A 80 -6.55 -3.66 -14.68
CA LYS A 80 -6.36 -4.26 -16.01
C LYS A 80 -6.37 -3.21 -17.12
N PHE A 81 -7.37 -2.33 -17.11
CA PHE A 81 -7.48 -1.24 -18.07
C PHE A 81 -6.25 -0.32 -18.04
N LEU A 82 -5.78 0.04 -16.84
CA LEU A 82 -4.60 0.89 -16.68
C LEU A 82 -3.31 0.20 -17.16
N ILE A 83 -3.19 -1.12 -16.94
CA ILE A 83 -2.08 -1.91 -17.46
C ILE A 83 -2.13 -1.96 -18.99
N ASP A 84 -3.30 -2.26 -19.57
CA ASP A 84 -3.48 -2.33 -21.01
C ASP A 84 -3.16 -1.00 -21.71
N LYS A 85 -3.55 0.11 -21.08
CA LYS A 85 -3.40 1.45 -21.66
C LYS A 85 -2.01 2.05 -21.47
N TYR A 86 -1.41 1.83 -20.32
CA TYR A 86 -0.16 2.51 -19.94
C TYR A 86 1.06 1.59 -19.90
N GLY A 87 0.87 0.26 -19.90
CA GLY A 87 1.95 -0.72 -19.93
C GLY A 87 3.05 -0.42 -18.92
N ASP A 88 4.29 -0.33 -19.40
CA ASP A 88 5.48 -0.06 -18.57
C ASP A 88 5.68 1.42 -18.21
N ASN A 89 4.85 2.33 -18.74
CA ASN A 89 4.95 3.73 -18.39
C ASN A 89 4.39 3.98 -16.98
N ASP A 90 5.27 4.14 -16.00
CA ASP A 90 4.96 4.37 -14.59
C ASP A 90 5.23 5.82 -14.13
N THR A 91 5.40 6.75 -15.09
CA THR A 91 5.58 8.17 -14.78
C THR A 91 4.28 8.77 -14.26
N PRO A 92 4.25 9.42 -13.08
CA PRO A 92 3.04 10.07 -12.59
C PRO A 92 2.62 11.25 -13.46
N SER A 93 1.32 11.58 -13.46
CA SER A 93 0.84 12.87 -13.92
C SER A 93 1.47 14.00 -13.11
N VAL A 94 1.74 15.13 -13.76
CA VAL A 94 2.36 16.32 -13.14
C VAL A 94 1.40 17.50 -13.03
N THR A 95 0.18 17.35 -13.52
CA THR A 95 -0.82 18.45 -13.63
C THR A 95 -1.99 18.27 -12.65
N HIS A 96 -1.77 17.57 -11.52
CA HIS A 96 -2.82 17.40 -10.52
C HIS A 96 -3.20 18.72 -9.87
N ARG A 97 -4.51 18.90 -9.70
CA ARG A 97 -5.09 19.93 -8.84
C ARG A 97 -5.26 19.35 -7.43
N GLU A 98 -4.40 19.75 -6.51
CA GLU A 98 -4.36 19.29 -5.13
C GLU A 98 -4.96 20.34 -4.21
N VAL A 99 -6.03 19.98 -3.49
CA VAL A 99 -6.69 20.86 -2.53
C VAL A 99 -6.63 20.27 -1.13
N PHE A 100 -6.00 20.99 -0.23
CA PHE A 100 -5.97 20.68 1.19
C PHE A 100 -7.16 21.34 1.88
N PHE A 101 -7.81 20.64 2.79
CA PHE A 101 -9.01 21.15 3.43
C PHE A 101 -9.19 20.62 4.85
N ASP A 102 -9.98 21.35 5.62
CA ASP A 102 -10.43 20.99 6.95
C ASP A 102 -11.80 21.60 7.24
N ILE A 103 -12.63 20.92 8.04
CA ILE A 103 -13.95 21.42 8.41
C ILE A 103 -14.10 21.54 9.92
N GLU A 104 -14.89 22.53 10.35
CA GLU A 104 -15.33 22.67 11.73
C GLU A 104 -16.85 22.56 11.82
N ILE A 105 -17.31 21.87 12.87
CA ILE A 105 -18.73 21.67 13.16
C ILE A 105 -19.07 22.14 14.58
N GLU A 106 -20.34 22.46 14.84
CA GLU A 106 -20.81 22.60 16.23
C GLU A 106 -20.60 21.29 17.01
N ILE A 107 -20.10 21.37 18.25
CA ILE A 107 -19.89 20.21 19.09
C ILE A 107 -21.24 19.63 19.54
N GLY A 108 -21.41 18.33 19.42
CA GLY A 108 -22.70 17.73 19.73
C GLY A 108 -22.70 16.29 20.21
N GLY A 109 -21.52 15.69 20.39
CA GLY A 109 -21.41 14.30 20.83
C GLY A 109 -20.12 13.62 20.38
N ALA A 110 -20.00 12.32 20.67
CA ALA A 110 -18.89 11.52 20.21
C ALA A 110 -19.00 11.28 18.69
N LEU A 111 -17.91 11.43 17.97
CA LEU A 111 -17.83 11.24 16.51
C LEU A 111 -17.83 9.74 16.17
N THR A 112 -18.94 9.06 16.42
CA THR A 112 -19.15 7.66 16.00
C THR A 112 -19.57 7.59 14.54
N PRO A 113 -19.38 6.45 13.85
CA PRO A 113 -19.86 6.28 12.46
C PRO A 113 -21.36 6.62 12.29
N GLU A 114 -22.18 6.25 13.28
CA GLU A 114 -23.61 6.57 13.27
C GLU A 114 -23.88 8.07 13.41
N TYR A 115 -23.13 8.77 14.26
CA TYR A 115 -23.22 10.23 14.42
C TYR A 115 -22.81 10.94 13.14
N ILE A 116 -21.71 10.51 12.52
CA ILE A 116 -21.23 11.06 11.25
C ILE A 116 -22.27 10.86 10.15
N LYS A 117 -22.87 9.68 10.05
CA LYS A 117 -23.93 9.39 9.08
C LYS A 117 -25.20 10.22 9.30
N LYS A 118 -25.55 10.50 10.52
CA LYS A 118 -26.68 11.40 10.84
C LYS A 118 -26.33 12.87 10.57
N ALA A 119 -25.06 13.25 10.67
CA ALA A 119 -24.55 14.61 10.54
C ALA A 119 -25.47 15.67 11.19
N PRO A 120 -25.76 15.58 12.52
CA PRO A 120 -26.86 16.32 13.14
C PRO A 120 -26.53 17.80 13.37
N LYS A 121 -25.26 18.17 13.36
CA LYS A 121 -24.81 19.52 13.69
C LYS A 121 -24.36 20.29 12.46
N PRO A 122 -24.56 21.62 12.44
CA PRO A 122 -24.14 22.42 11.30
C PRO A 122 -22.61 22.47 11.16
N VAL A 123 -22.19 22.57 9.91
CA VAL A 123 -20.81 22.96 9.56
C VAL A 123 -20.67 24.45 9.80
N THR A 124 -19.65 24.85 10.56
CA THR A 124 -19.43 26.24 10.96
C THR A 124 -18.34 26.93 10.13
N SER A 125 -17.34 26.18 9.66
CA SER A 125 -16.29 26.68 8.79
C SER A 125 -15.73 25.57 7.89
N ILE A 126 -15.26 25.94 6.71
CA ILE A 126 -14.49 25.11 5.78
C ILE A 126 -13.29 25.93 5.31
N ALA A 127 -12.08 25.45 5.61
CA ALA A 127 -10.85 26.04 5.09
C ALA A 127 -10.31 25.19 3.95
N LEU A 128 -9.88 25.84 2.87
CA LEU A 128 -9.37 25.24 1.65
C LEU A 128 -8.06 25.91 1.24
N TRP A 129 -7.08 25.11 0.81
CA TRP A 129 -5.88 25.60 0.15
C TRP A 129 -5.66 24.89 -1.17
N ASP A 130 -5.72 25.65 -2.26
CA ASP A 130 -5.34 25.18 -3.60
C ASP A 130 -3.83 25.30 -3.78
N LYS A 131 -3.15 24.16 -3.78
CA LYS A 131 -1.69 24.09 -3.88
C LYS A 131 -1.15 24.69 -5.19
N GLN A 132 -1.89 24.56 -6.29
CA GLN A 132 -1.41 24.98 -7.60
C GLN A 132 -1.43 26.50 -7.78
N LEU A 133 -2.44 27.16 -7.24
CA LEU A 133 -2.57 28.62 -7.29
C LEU A 133 -2.03 29.30 -6.04
N ASP A 134 -1.67 28.53 -5.00
CA ASP A 134 -1.37 29.01 -3.63
C ASP A 134 -2.50 29.90 -3.07
N ASP A 135 -3.76 29.51 -3.38
CA ASP A 135 -4.97 30.26 -3.05
C ASP A 135 -5.66 29.66 -1.82
N TRP A 136 -6.03 30.55 -0.89
CA TRP A 136 -6.67 30.19 0.36
C TRP A 136 -8.09 30.70 0.43
N LYS A 137 -9.05 29.83 0.73
CA LYS A 137 -10.45 30.19 0.94
C LYS A 137 -10.93 29.66 2.28
N ILE A 138 -11.58 30.52 3.05
CA ILE A 138 -12.20 30.15 4.34
C ILE A 138 -13.66 30.57 4.28
N ILE A 139 -14.55 29.60 4.16
CA ILE A 139 -16.00 29.80 4.14
C ILE A 139 -16.48 29.66 5.59
N ILE A 140 -17.06 30.71 6.15
CA ILE A 140 -17.47 30.72 7.56
C ILE A 140 -18.94 31.11 7.74
N LEU A 141 -19.61 30.41 8.66
CA LEU A 141 -20.99 30.71 9.05
C LEU A 141 -21.01 31.96 9.96
N ASP A 142 -21.58 33.05 9.49
CA ASP A 142 -21.72 34.30 10.23
C ASP A 142 -23.17 34.80 10.28
N LYS A 143 -23.95 34.20 11.17
CA LYS A 143 -25.38 34.51 11.37
C LYS A 143 -25.62 35.99 11.74
N ASP A 144 -24.65 36.59 12.45
CA ASP A 144 -24.75 37.92 13.01
C ASP A 144 -24.20 39.02 12.08
N ASN A 145 -23.64 38.65 10.93
CA ASN A 145 -23.05 39.56 9.95
C ASN A 145 -21.93 40.43 10.55
N LYS A 146 -21.05 39.82 11.34
CA LYS A 146 -19.93 40.49 12.01
C LYS A 146 -18.64 40.45 11.21
N ILE A 147 -18.55 39.61 10.19
CA ILE A 147 -17.37 39.41 9.36
C ILE A 147 -17.64 40.02 7.97
N GLU A 148 -16.69 40.77 7.46
CA GLU A 148 -16.73 41.25 6.08
C GLU A 148 -16.07 40.24 5.14
N HIS A 149 -16.61 40.13 3.91
CA HIS A 149 -15.95 39.41 2.84
C HIS A 149 -14.68 40.18 2.44
N THR A 150 -13.54 39.59 2.65
CA THR A 150 -12.24 40.25 2.46
C THR A 150 -11.15 39.25 2.08
N VAL A 151 -10.10 39.76 1.44
CA VAL A 151 -8.82 39.08 1.35
C VAL A 151 -7.91 39.70 2.41
N ASP A 152 -7.50 38.90 3.37
CA ASP A 152 -6.70 39.39 4.48
C ASP A 152 -5.23 39.63 4.10
N LYS A 153 -4.44 40.14 5.07
CA LYS A 153 -3.02 40.45 4.85
C LYS A 153 -2.14 39.24 4.50
N GLN A 154 -2.64 38.03 4.74
CA GLN A 154 -1.97 36.76 4.43
C GLN A 154 -2.43 36.18 3.09
N GLY A 155 -3.27 36.88 2.35
CA GLY A 155 -3.80 36.47 1.05
C GLY A 155 -4.94 35.45 1.15
N ARG A 156 -5.59 35.31 2.34
CA ARG A 156 -6.70 34.39 2.55
C ARG A 156 -8.03 35.06 2.22
N GLU A 157 -8.80 34.47 1.32
CA GLU A 157 -10.16 34.92 1.04
C GLU A 157 -11.11 34.40 2.13
N VAL A 158 -11.61 35.28 2.98
CA VAL A 158 -12.61 34.97 4.01
C VAL A 158 -14.00 35.27 3.46
N ILE A 159 -14.84 34.26 3.38
CA ILE A 159 -16.17 34.29 2.76
C ILE A 159 -17.25 34.02 3.84
N PRO A 160 -17.79 35.08 4.48
CA PRO A 160 -18.86 34.92 5.45
C PRO A 160 -20.19 34.64 4.77
N VAL A 161 -20.98 33.73 5.35
CA VAL A 161 -22.33 33.40 4.90
C VAL A 161 -23.29 33.35 6.07
N LYS A 162 -24.55 33.72 5.86
CA LYS A 162 -25.55 33.83 6.95
C LYS A 162 -26.22 32.51 7.32
N ARG A 163 -26.35 31.61 6.37
CA ARG A 163 -27.01 30.32 6.56
C ARG A 163 -26.06 29.19 6.22
N GLU A 164 -26.18 28.08 6.91
CA GLU A 164 -25.39 26.89 6.60
C GLU A 164 -25.66 26.36 5.17
N SER A 165 -26.92 26.43 4.70
CA SER A 165 -27.23 26.09 3.30
C SER A 165 -26.34 26.85 2.29
N ASP A 166 -26.09 28.13 2.56
CA ASP A 166 -25.26 28.98 1.71
C ASP A 166 -23.78 28.60 1.84
N LEU A 167 -23.34 28.17 3.06
CA LEU A 167 -21.99 27.65 3.30
C LEU A 167 -21.73 26.39 2.48
N LEU A 168 -22.64 25.41 2.57
CA LEU A 168 -22.53 24.13 1.87
C LEU A 168 -22.62 24.33 0.34
N GLU A 169 -23.48 25.22 -0.13
CA GLU A 169 -23.59 25.56 -1.56
C GLU A 169 -22.34 26.29 -2.06
N LYS A 170 -21.78 27.23 -1.28
CA LYS A 170 -20.53 27.95 -1.62
C LYS A 170 -19.36 26.96 -1.69
N PHE A 171 -19.28 26.01 -0.75
CA PHE A 171 -18.27 24.95 -0.81
C PHE A 171 -18.38 24.13 -2.11
N LEU A 172 -19.59 23.69 -2.49
CA LEU A 172 -19.81 22.93 -3.71
C LEU A 172 -19.45 23.77 -4.97
N ASN A 173 -19.82 25.04 -5.00
CA ASN A 173 -19.46 25.96 -6.07
C ASN A 173 -17.92 26.11 -6.15
N THR A 174 -17.26 26.24 -5.01
CA THR A 174 -15.79 26.32 -4.95
C THR A 174 -15.12 25.03 -5.47
N LEU A 175 -15.65 23.84 -5.14
CA LEU A 175 -15.14 22.59 -5.71
C LEU A 175 -15.34 22.53 -7.25
N GLU A 176 -16.49 22.99 -7.74
CA GLU A 176 -16.78 23.04 -9.18
C GLU A 176 -15.91 24.08 -9.91
N GLU A 177 -15.54 25.19 -9.27
CA GLU A 177 -14.60 26.20 -9.80
C GLU A 177 -13.15 25.69 -9.83
N ILE A 178 -12.73 25.00 -8.77
CA ILE A 178 -11.36 24.48 -8.65
C ILE A 178 -11.17 23.20 -9.48
N GLU A 179 -12.17 22.34 -9.56
CA GLU A 179 -12.08 21.00 -10.18
C GLU A 179 -10.91 20.17 -9.61
N PRO A 180 -10.91 19.88 -8.28
CA PRO A 180 -9.79 19.18 -7.67
C PRO A 180 -9.68 17.75 -8.18
N ASP A 181 -8.46 17.30 -8.51
CA ASP A 181 -8.16 15.88 -8.75
C ASP A 181 -7.98 15.13 -7.43
N ILE A 182 -7.44 15.82 -6.40
CA ILE A 182 -7.14 15.24 -5.09
C ILE A 182 -7.59 16.20 -3.98
N LEU A 183 -8.41 15.67 -3.06
CA LEU A 183 -8.76 16.31 -1.79
C LEU A 183 -7.91 15.71 -0.67
N ILE A 184 -7.22 16.55 0.11
CA ILE A 184 -6.30 16.14 1.16
C ILE A 184 -6.77 16.73 2.50
N GLY A 185 -7.08 15.88 3.46
CA GLY A 185 -7.40 16.29 4.82
C GLY A 185 -6.67 15.44 5.86
N TYR A 186 -6.92 15.71 7.14
CA TYR A 186 -6.35 14.94 8.25
C TYR A 186 -7.44 14.16 8.96
N ASN A 187 -7.39 12.83 8.94
CA ASN A 187 -8.47 11.95 9.37
C ASN A 187 -9.76 12.12 8.53
N SER A 188 -9.61 12.67 7.35
CA SER A 188 -10.70 13.14 6.49
C SER A 188 -11.51 12.02 5.86
N ASP A 189 -10.92 10.85 5.64
CA ASP A 189 -11.65 9.66 5.16
C ASP A 189 -12.67 9.18 6.19
N TYR A 190 -12.36 9.34 7.49
CA TYR A 190 -13.25 8.95 8.58
C TYR A 190 -14.26 10.04 8.95
N PHE A 191 -13.88 11.33 8.90
CA PHE A 191 -14.69 12.41 9.43
C PHE A 191 -15.12 13.42 8.37
N ASP A 192 -14.22 14.23 7.81
CA ASP A 192 -14.58 15.41 7.02
C ASP A 192 -15.40 15.09 5.78
N ILE A 193 -14.94 14.15 4.96
CA ILE A 193 -15.63 13.76 3.72
C ILE A 193 -16.99 13.12 3.99
N PRO A 194 -17.11 12.12 4.87
CA PRO A 194 -18.41 11.55 5.17
C PRO A 194 -19.36 12.56 5.82
N TYR A 195 -18.87 13.39 6.75
CA TYR A 195 -19.70 14.38 7.41
C TYR A 195 -20.25 15.41 6.43
N LEU A 196 -19.40 15.97 5.56
CA LEU A 196 -19.82 16.89 4.49
C LEU A 196 -20.85 16.24 3.57
N TYR A 197 -20.59 15.03 3.10
CA TYR A 197 -21.50 14.31 2.22
C TYR A 197 -22.88 14.16 2.86
N TYR A 198 -22.94 13.61 4.07
CA TYR A 198 -24.22 13.41 4.76
C TYR A 198 -24.89 14.73 5.17
N ARG A 199 -24.09 15.73 5.56
CA ARG A 199 -24.65 17.04 5.92
C ARG A 199 -25.26 17.76 4.70
N ILE A 200 -24.57 17.74 3.55
CA ILE A 200 -25.11 18.28 2.30
C ILE A 200 -26.38 17.50 1.90
N LYS A 201 -26.32 16.17 1.95
CA LYS A 201 -27.46 15.31 1.63
C LYS A 201 -28.69 15.62 2.50
N ASN A 202 -28.48 15.76 3.81
CA ASN A 202 -29.57 16.02 4.77
C ASN A 202 -30.10 17.45 4.68
N THR A 203 -29.28 18.44 4.30
CA THR A 203 -29.65 19.86 4.29
C THR A 203 -30.15 20.31 2.91
N LEU A 204 -29.51 19.88 1.82
CA LEU A 204 -29.78 20.33 0.46
C LEU A 204 -30.34 19.22 -0.46
N GLY A 205 -30.20 17.95 -0.06
CA GLY A 205 -30.65 16.78 -0.80
C GLY A 205 -29.58 16.07 -1.62
N ASP A 206 -29.90 14.85 -2.09
CA ASP A 206 -28.99 13.96 -2.81
C ASP A 206 -28.36 14.61 -4.06
N ARG A 207 -29.13 15.39 -4.80
CA ARG A 207 -28.65 16.08 -6.00
C ARG A 207 -27.48 17.02 -5.71
N TYR A 208 -27.51 17.69 -4.56
CA TYR A 208 -26.42 18.58 -4.14
C TYR A 208 -25.22 17.76 -3.64
N ALA A 209 -25.45 16.72 -2.84
CA ALA A 209 -24.36 15.87 -2.36
C ALA A 209 -23.57 15.24 -3.53
N ASN A 210 -24.23 14.86 -4.60
CA ASN A 210 -23.59 14.33 -5.80
C ASN A 210 -22.73 15.39 -6.56
N ARG A 211 -22.90 16.69 -6.28
CA ARG A 211 -22.04 17.75 -6.87
C ARG A 211 -20.60 17.70 -6.39
N MET A 212 -20.30 16.99 -5.30
CA MET A 212 -18.91 16.73 -4.91
C MET A 212 -18.12 15.99 -6.02
N SER A 213 -18.80 15.26 -6.90
CA SER A 213 -18.20 14.57 -8.04
C SER A 213 -18.39 15.37 -9.34
N PRO A 214 -17.36 15.50 -10.20
CA PRO A 214 -17.48 16.16 -11.50
C PRO A 214 -18.48 15.47 -12.43
N ILE A 215 -18.69 14.15 -12.26
CA ILE A 215 -19.68 13.39 -13.02
C ILE A 215 -20.96 13.10 -12.22
N LYS A 216 -21.14 13.76 -11.07
CA LYS A 216 -22.34 13.67 -10.20
C LYS A 216 -22.61 12.26 -9.67
N ILE A 217 -21.54 11.49 -9.40
CA ILE A 217 -21.60 10.14 -8.83
C ILE A 217 -20.78 10.11 -7.54
N VAL A 218 -21.47 9.93 -6.41
CA VAL A 218 -20.86 9.68 -5.09
C VAL A 218 -21.44 8.39 -4.54
N GLU A 219 -20.58 7.48 -4.12
CA GLU A 219 -20.95 6.13 -3.67
C GLU A 219 -20.75 5.96 -2.16
N GLU A 220 -21.78 5.50 -1.46
CA GLU A 220 -21.65 5.01 -0.09
C GLU A 220 -21.10 3.57 -0.11
N GLN A 221 -19.91 3.38 0.47
CA GLN A 221 -19.24 2.08 0.53
C GLN A 221 -19.57 1.37 1.84
N THR A 222 -20.57 0.52 1.84
CA THR A 222 -20.99 -0.25 3.03
C THR A 222 -20.01 -1.35 3.44
N TRP A 223 -19.11 -1.74 2.55
CA TRP A 223 -18.12 -2.80 2.75
C TRP A 223 -16.73 -2.28 3.18
N ASN A 224 -16.53 -0.98 3.20
CA ASN A 224 -15.28 -0.34 3.59
C ASN A 224 -15.57 0.77 4.61
N GLU A 225 -15.50 0.43 5.89
CA GLU A 225 -15.75 1.37 6.99
C GLU A 225 -14.65 2.43 7.11
N ASP A 226 -13.44 2.16 6.60
CA ASP A 226 -12.31 3.11 6.63
C ASP A 226 -12.47 4.25 5.61
N VAL A 227 -13.19 4.01 4.51
CA VAL A 227 -13.50 5.00 3.46
C VAL A 227 -14.95 4.85 3.06
N PRO A 228 -15.90 5.34 3.87
CA PRO A 228 -17.32 5.10 3.65
C PRO A 228 -17.89 5.85 2.44
N ILE A 229 -17.24 6.91 1.97
CA ILE A 229 -17.69 7.72 0.83
C ILE A 229 -16.62 7.72 -0.25
N ARG A 230 -17.02 7.38 -1.48
CA ARG A 230 -16.19 7.47 -2.67
C ARG A 230 -16.76 8.49 -3.64
N ILE A 231 -15.94 9.44 -4.05
CA ILE A 231 -16.29 10.50 -4.99
C ILE A 231 -15.71 10.13 -6.36
N ALA A 232 -16.55 9.84 -7.34
CA ALA A 232 -16.07 9.49 -8.68
C ALA A 232 -15.39 10.69 -9.33
N GLY A 233 -14.12 10.51 -9.75
CA GLY A 233 -13.31 11.54 -10.37
C GLY A 233 -12.50 12.43 -9.42
N VAL A 234 -12.73 12.33 -8.11
CA VAL A 234 -11.94 13.05 -7.09
C VAL A 234 -11.36 12.03 -6.11
N THR A 235 -10.06 11.99 -5.97
CA THR A 235 -9.39 11.14 -4.98
C THR A 235 -9.39 11.82 -3.62
N SER A 236 -9.83 11.13 -2.57
CA SER A 236 -9.59 11.53 -1.18
C SER A 236 -8.31 10.89 -0.67
N LEU A 237 -7.40 11.70 -0.11
CA LEU A 237 -6.19 11.22 0.56
C LEU A 237 -6.13 11.73 2.00
N ASP A 238 -6.24 10.82 2.94
CA ASP A 238 -6.13 11.09 4.37
C ASP A 238 -4.65 11.12 4.80
N TYR A 239 -4.16 12.29 5.16
CA TYR A 239 -2.74 12.48 5.49
C TYR A 239 -2.30 11.73 6.76
N MET A 240 -3.19 11.52 7.74
CA MET A 240 -2.90 10.68 8.91
C MET A 240 -2.64 9.23 8.50
N ARG A 241 -3.46 8.69 7.59
CA ARG A 241 -3.29 7.34 7.06
C ARG A 241 -2.00 7.22 6.24
N LEU A 242 -1.69 8.23 5.41
CA LEU A 242 -0.43 8.28 4.66
C LEU A 242 0.77 8.30 5.60
N HIS A 243 0.72 9.11 6.67
CA HIS A 243 1.78 9.18 7.66
C HIS A 243 1.98 7.83 8.36
N LYS A 244 0.91 7.18 8.82
CA LYS A 244 0.97 5.83 9.40
C LYS A 244 1.56 4.80 8.45
N LYS A 245 1.27 4.90 7.15
CA LYS A 245 1.75 3.95 6.15
C LYS A 245 3.23 4.15 5.79
N TYR A 246 3.66 5.38 5.63
CA TYR A 246 4.99 5.71 5.09
C TYR A 246 6.02 6.06 6.16
N SER A 247 5.60 6.43 7.37
CA SER A 247 6.51 6.58 8.50
C SER A 247 6.91 5.19 9.01
N PHE A 248 8.22 4.92 9.06
CA PHE A 248 8.76 3.72 9.69
C PHE A 248 9.10 3.92 11.18
N LYS A 249 8.64 5.02 11.75
CA LYS A 249 8.87 5.37 13.16
C LYS A 249 7.56 5.22 13.92
N ASP A 250 7.64 4.64 15.09
CA ASP A 250 6.53 4.67 16.04
C ASP A 250 6.31 6.09 16.53
N GLU A 251 5.10 6.57 16.39
CA GLU A 251 4.70 7.88 16.88
C GLU A 251 3.99 7.75 18.21
N PRO A 252 4.37 8.55 19.23
CA PRO A 252 3.67 8.56 20.52
C PRO A 252 2.23 9.08 20.37
N SER A 253 1.97 9.89 19.36
CA SER A 253 0.64 10.42 19.03
C SER A 253 0.53 10.73 17.54
N PHE A 254 -0.59 10.33 16.94
CA PHE A 254 -0.95 10.69 15.57
C PHE A 254 -1.90 11.89 15.50
N LYS A 255 -2.03 12.68 16.55
CA LYS A 255 -2.79 13.95 16.49
C LYS A 255 -2.06 14.95 15.62
N LEU A 256 -2.81 15.73 14.83
CA LEU A 256 -2.26 16.75 13.91
C LEU A 256 -1.34 17.74 14.66
N ASP A 257 -1.77 18.19 15.83
CA ASP A 257 -0.99 19.09 16.68
C ASP A 257 0.37 18.50 17.09
N ALA A 258 0.38 17.23 17.53
CA ALA A 258 1.61 16.55 17.93
C ALA A 258 2.60 16.36 16.78
N LEU A 259 2.10 16.01 15.58
CA LEU A 259 2.93 15.88 14.39
C LEU A 259 3.39 17.25 13.89
N GLY A 260 2.51 18.24 13.92
CA GLY A 260 2.81 19.64 13.56
C GLY A 260 3.94 20.19 14.40
N GLU A 261 3.83 20.10 15.73
CA GLU A 261 4.89 20.53 16.65
C GLU A 261 6.21 19.80 16.41
N LYS A 262 6.15 18.47 16.37
CA LYS A 262 7.35 17.62 16.26
C LYS A 262 8.11 17.84 14.95
N TYR A 263 7.40 17.94 13.84
CA TYR A 263 8.03 17.89 12.52
C TYR A 263 8.19 19.23 11.83
N VAL A 264 7.29 20.18 12.08
CA VAL A 264 7.28 21.48 11.38
C VAL A 264 7.27 22.68 12.32
N GLY A 265 7.32 22.44 13.64
CA GLY A 265 7.37 23.51 14.65
C GLY A 265 6.11 24.36 14.70
N GLN A 266 4.98 23.81 14.21
CA GLN A 266 3.69 24.50 14.18
C GLN A 266 2.70 23.77 15.09
N LYS A 267 2.13 24.48 16.05
CA LYS A 267 1.05 24.01 16.92
C LYS A 267 -0.30 24.53 16.42
N LYS A 268 -1.37 23.82 16.81
CA LYS A 268 -2.73 24.36 16.72
C LYS A 268 -2.88 25.62 17.57
N ILE A 269 -3.86 26.43 17.25
CA ILE A 269 -4.19 27.60 18.05
C ILE A 269 -4.80 27.16 19.39
N GLU A 270 -4.20 27.60 20.47
CA GLU A 270 -4.72 27.37 21.83
C GLU A 270 -5.90 28.32 22.12
N TYR A 271 -6.96 27.79 22.70
CA TYR A 271 -8.15 28.54 23.10
C TYR A 271 -8.69 28.04 24.44
N GLU A 272 -9.42 28.91 25.14
CA GLU A 272 -10.05 28.56 26.38
C GLU A 272 -11.50 28.10 26.20
N GLY A 273 -11.89 27.06 26.92
CA GLY A 273 -13.24 26.51 26.87
C GLY A 273 -13.49 25.53 25.72
N SER A 274 -14.64 25.62 25.07
CA SER A 274 -15.02 24.78 23.94
C SER A 274 -14.82 25.51 22.61
N LEU A 275 -14.73 24.75 21.51
CA LEU A 275 -14.65 25.31 20.16
C LEU A 275 -15.91 26.09 19.79
N ASP A 276 -17.09 25.67 20.27
CA ASP A 276 -18.35 26.41 20.10
C ASP A 276 -18.31 27.78 20.77
N ARG A 277 -17.67 27.85 21.95
CA ARG A 277 -17.47 29.11 22.64
C ARG A 277 -16.55 30.02 21.85
N LEU A 278 -15.44 29.52 21.34
CA LEU A 278 -14.54 30.26 20.47
C LEU A 278 -15.28 30.79 19.22
N PHE A 279 -16.09 29.94 18.57
CA PHE A 279 -16.88 30.34 17.42
C PHE A 279 -17.89 31.45 17.73
N ALA A 280 -18.49 31.46 18.93
CA ALA A 280 -19.48 32.45 19.34
C ALA A 280 -18.83 33.79 19.78
N GLU A 281 -17.70 33.73 20.50
CA GLU A 281 -17.07 34.89 21.15
C GLU A 281 -15.97 35.55 20.32
N ASP A 282 -15.18 34.76 19.55
CA ASP A 282 -14.01 35.26 18.79
C ASP A 282 -13.90 34.56 17.42
N LYS A 283 -14.65 35.05 16.48
CA LYS A 283 -14.68 34.48 15.12
C LYS A 283 -13.37 34.69 14.35
N GLU A 284 -12.61 35.75 14.62
CA GLU A 284 -11.30 35.98 13.98
C GLU A 284 -10.32 34.89 14.40
N LYS A 285 -10.26 34.59 15.69
CA LYS A 285 -9.42 33.50 16.22
C LYS A 285 -9.91 32.12 15.75
N PHE A 286 -11.21 31.94 15.57
CA PHE A 286 -11.77 30.71 15.03
C PHE A 286 -11.40 30.49 13.55
N ILE A 287 -11.41 31.55 12.73
CA ILE A 287 -10.90 31.52 11.35
C ILE A 287 -9.42 31.15 11.34
N GLU A 288 -8.63 31.76 12.22
CA GLU A 288 -7.20 31.43 12.33
C GLU A 288 -6.99 29.99 12.79
N TYR A 289 -7.82 29.46 13.66
CA TYR A 289 -7.77 28.06 14.11
C TYR A 289 -7.96 27.09 12.92
N ASN A 290 -9.04 27.23 12.14
CA ASN A 290 -9.33 26.36 11.01
C ASN A 290 -8.26 26.51 9.89
N PHE A 291 -7.74 27.74 9.67
CA PHE A 291 -6.63 27.98 8.75
C PHE A 291 -5.35 27.24 9.17
N VAL A 292 -5.01 27.29 10.46
CA VAL A 292 -3.77 26.70 10.96
C VAL A 292 -3.78 25.17 10.81
N ASP A 293 -4.95 24.52 10.90
CA ASP A 293 -5.06 23.09 10.70
C ASP A 293 -4.67 22.70 9.26
N VAL A 294 -5.13 23.41 8.26
CA VAL A 294 -4.72 23.22 6.86
C VAL A 294 -3.27 23.64 6.63
N LEU A 295 -2.79 24.70 7.31
CA LEU A 295 -1.38 25.14 7.21
C LEU A 295 -0.41 24.08 7.76
N ILE A 296 -0.77 23.39 8.83
CA ILE A 296 0.02 22.26 9.35
C ILE A 296 0.12 21.14 8.30
N LEU A 297 -1.00 20.79 7.65
CA LEU A 297 -1.01 19.79 6.57
C LEU A 297 -0.10 20.20 5.41
N LYS A 298 -0.20 21.45 4.93
CA LYS A 298 0.68 22.02 3.90
C LYS A 298 2.14 21.81 4.27
N LYS A 299 2.56 22.27 5.46
CA LYS A 299 3.94 22.16 5.94
C LYS A 299 4.41 20.72 6.10
N LEU A 300 3.54 19.81 6.54
CA LEU A 300 3.86 18.38 6.65
C LEU A 300 4.10 17.77 5.26
N ASP A 301 3.27 18.11 4.25
CA ASP A 301 3.46 17.60 2.89
C ASP A 301 4.69 18.20 2.21
N GLU A 302 4.98 19.48 2.41
CA GLU A 302 6.24 20.10 1.96
C GLU A 302 7.47 19.37 2.50
N LYS A 303 7.39 18.84 3.73
CA LYS A 303 8.48 18.08 4.36
C LYS A 303 8.56 16.63 3.91
N PHE A 304 7.44 15.91 3.88
CA PHE A 304 7.40 14.47 3.69
C PHE A 304 7.12 14.04 2.26
N GLN A 305 6.48 14.89 1.46
CA GLN A 305 6.11 14.64 0.06
C GLN A 305 5.30 13.33 -0.12
N TYR A 306 4.41 13.02 0.84
CA TYR A 306 3.63 11.78 0.80
C TYR A 306 2.63 11.74 -0.35
N ILE A 307 2.13 12.89 -0.80
CA ILE A 307 1.23 12.95 -1.97
C ILE A 307 1.99 12.53 -3.24
N ASP A 308 3.20 13.05 -3.45
CA ASP A 308 4.02 12.69 -4.61
C ASP A 308 4.51 11.24 -4.52
N LEU A 309 4.81 10.74 -3.33
CA LEU A 309 5.13 9.33 -3.10
C LEU A 309 3.94 8.43 -3.45
N THR A 310 2.72 8.82 -3.05
CA THR A 310 1.46 8.14 -3.39
C THR A 310 1.27 8.04 -4.90
N LYS A 311 1.46 9.14 -5.63
CA LYS A 311 1.39 9.16 -7.09
C LYS A 311 2.39 8.19 -7.72
N ASN A 312 3.65 8.20 -7.28
CA ASN A 312 4.67 7.28 -7.79
C ASN A 312 4.32 5.81 -7.54
N LEU A 313 3.84 5.49 -6.34
CA LEU A 313 3.42 4.12 -5.99
C LEU A 313 2.20 3.67 -6.80
N ALA A 314 1.20 4.53 -6.96
CA ALA A 314 -0.01 4.23 -7.72
C ALA A 314 0.30 3.96 -9.19
N HIS A 315 1.13 4.80 -9.83
CA HIS A 315 1.53 4.61 -11.21
C HIS A 315 2.40 3.37 -11.42
N LYS A 316 3.31 3.07 -10.49
CA LYS A 316 4.08 1.82 -10.52
C LYS A 316 3.18 0.60 -10.39
N GLY A 317 2.16 0.66 -9.53
CA GLY A 317 1.18 -0.40 -9.30
C GLY A 317 0.01 -0.43 -10.27
N LYS A 318 -0.15 0.56 -11.16
CA LYS A 318 -1.35 0.71 -12.02
C LYS A 318 -2.65 0.64 -11.22
N VAL A 319 -2.69 1.35 -10.10
CA VAL A 319 -3.82 1.41 -9.17
C VAL A 319 -4.29 2.85 -8.98
N LEU A 320 -5.46 3.03 -8.39
CA LEU A 320 -5.96 4.36 -8.03
C LEU A 320 -5.20 4.90 -6.81
N TYR A 321 -5.14 6.22 -6.65
CA TYR A 321 -4.40 6.82 -5.53
C TYR A 321 -4.99 6.44 -4.16
N GLU A 322 -6.30 6.33 -4.03
CA GLU A 322 -6.96 5.85 -2.81
C GLU A 322 -6.66 4.35 -2.50
N GLU A 323 -6.11 3.61 -3.44
CA GLU A 323 -5.79 2.19 -3.24
C GLU A 323 -4.37 1.95 -2.75
N VAL A 324 -3.55 2.99 -2.67
CA VAL A 324 -2.16 2.86 -2.18
C VAL A 324 -2.07 2.38 -0.74
N TYR A 325 -3.13 2.53 0.03
CA TYR A 325 -3.20 1.97 1.39
C TYR A 325 -3.12 0.42 1.40
N LEU A 326 -3.46 -0.23 0.30
CA LEU A 326 -3.42 -1.68 0.12
C LEU A 326 -2.13 -2.11 -0.59
N SER A 327 -1.06 -2.38 0.17
CA SER A 327 0.24 -2.76 -0.38
C SER A 327 0.16 -3.95 -1.34
N SER A 328 -0.69 -4.95 -1.05
CA SER A 328 -0.88 -6.11 -1.93
C SER A 328 -1.46 -5.74 -3.31
N LYS A 329 -2.24 -4.68 -3.39
CA LYS A 329 -2.83 -4.22 -4.66
C LYS A 329 -1.77 -3.56 -5.55
N ILE A 330 -0.93 -2.70 -4.96
CA ILE A 330 0.21 -2.09 -5.67
C ILE A 330 1.15 -3.18 -6.19
N GLN A 331 1.47 -4.17 -5.34
CA GLN A 331 2.33 -5.29 -5.69
C GLN A 331 1.73 -6.14 -6.82
N ASP A 332 0.45 -6.48 -6.72
CA ASP A 332 -0.27 -7.25 -7.73
C ASP A 332 -0.26 -6.55 -9.09
N GLY A 333 -0.56 -5.25 -9.12
CA GLY A 333 -0.56 -4.48 -10.36
C GLY A 333 0.83 -4.32 -10.96
N ALA A 334 1.85 -4.01 -10.15
CA ALA A 334 3.23 -3.86 -10.61
C ALA A 334 3.80 -5.17 -11.20
N ILE A 335 3.57 -6.29 -10.52
CA ILE A 335 4.02 -7.62 -11.00
C ILE A 335 3.23 -8.03 -12.24
N SER A 336 1.91 -7.83 -12.26
CA SER A 336 1.08 -8.17 -13.42
C SER A 336 1.44 -7.34 -14.65
N SER A 337 1.71 -6.04 -14.49
CA SER A 337 2.16 -5.17 -15.57
C SER A 337 3.48 -5.68 -16.18
N TRP A 338 4.43 -6.03 -15.33
CA TRP A 338 5.70 -6.57 -15.79
C TRP A 338 5.55 -7.94 -16.48
N LEU A 339 4.79 -8.89 -15.90
CA LEU A 339 4.56 -10.20 -16.52
C LEU A 339 3.93 -10.07 -17.90
N LEU A 340 2.93 -9.20 -18.03
CA LEU A 340 2.26 -8.98 -19.33
C LEU A 340 3.20 -8.37 -20.37
N SER A 341 4.15 -7.51 -19.97
CA SER A 341 5.18 -6.99 -20.90
C SER A 341 6.14 -8.09 -21.39
N GLU A 342 6.32 -9.16 -20.60
CA GLU A 342 7.08 -10.35 -20.98
C GLU A 342 6.23 -11.44 -21.70
N ASN A 343 4.98 -11.13 -22.05
CA ASN A 343 3.98 -12.07 -22.59
C ASN A 343 3.67 -13.28 -21.67
N ILE A 344 3.89 -13.11 -20.38
CA ILE A 344 3.55 -14.10 -19.35
C ILE A 344 2.24 -13.69 -18.66
N ILE A 345 1.28 -14.61 -18.65
CA ILE A 345 -0.04 -14.32 -18.11
C ILE A 345 -0.08 -14.58 -16.61
N PRO A 346 -0.50 -13.58 -15.81
CA PRO A 346 -0.69 -13.75 -14.37
C PRO A 346 -1.76 -14.83 -14.07
N PRO A 347 -1.59 -15.63 -12.99
CA PRO A 347 -2.64 -16.55 -12.55
C PRO A 347 -3.86 -15.80 -12.02
N ASN A 348 -5.00 -16.47 -11.86
CA ASN A 348 -6.14 -15.89 -11.15
C ASN A 348 -5.81 -15.63 -9.68
N LYS A 349 -6.54 -14.67 -9.06
CA LYS A 349 -6.59 -14.57 -7.61
C LYS A 349 -7.32 -15.78 -7.05
N ASP A 350 -6.87 -16.26 -5.90
CA ASP A 350 -7.57 -17.32 -5.19
C ASP A 350 -8.92 -16.76 -4.67
N LEU A 351 -10.02 -17.27 -5.20
CA LEU A 351 -11.37 -16.82 -4.83
C LEU A 351 -11.81 -17.36 -3.48
N ASN A 352 -11.20 -18.48 -3.02
CA ASN A 352 -11.42 -19.08 -1.71
C ASN A 352 -10.08 -19.12 -0.95
N PRO A 353 -9.55 -17.97 -0.55
CA PRO A 353 -8.29 -17.96 0.17
C PRO A 353 -8.45 -18.76 1.45
N LEU A 354 -7.51 -19.69 1.67
CA LEU A 354 -7.44 -20.38 2.95
C LEU A 354 -7.44 -19.36 4.08
N THR A 355 -8.30 -19.56 5.08
CA THR A 355 -8.36 -18.70 6.26
C THR A 355 -6.96 -18.43 6.77
N LYS A 356 -6.66 -17.17 7.08
CA LYS A 356 -5.36 -16.73 7.58
C LYS A 356 -5.01 -17.59 8.80
N LYS A 357 -4.15 -18.59 8.62
CA LYS A 357 -3.58 -19.32 9.75
C LYS A 357 -2.54 -18.41 10.41
N ASN A 358 -2.60 -18.29 11.71
CA ASN A 358 -1.52 -17.66 12.46
C ASN A 358 -0.25 -18.49 12.23
N TYR A 359 0.83 -17.85 11.81
CA TYR A 359 2.15 -18.44 11.70
C TYR A 359 3.16 -17.58 12.45
N ALA A 360 4.32 -18.15 12.78
CA ALA A 360 5.36 -17.45 13.52
C ALA A 360 5.86 -16.22 12.74
N GLY A 361 5.83 -15.05 13.35
CA GLY A 361 6.36 -13.79 12.81
C GLY A 361 7.88 -13.71 12.91
N GLY A 362 8.42 -12.48 12.97
CA GLY A 362 9.85 -12.23 13.20
C GLY A 362 10.33 -12.78 14.56
N TYR A 363 11.61 -13.12 14.63
CA TYR A 363 12.21 -13.54 15.90
C TYR A 363 12.39 -12.31 16.82
N LEU A 364 11.83 -12.39 18.00
CA LEU A 364 12.02 -11.42 19.07
C LEU A 364 12.71 -12.11 20.23
N PHE A 365 13.85 -11.60 20.63
CA PHE A 365 14.61 -12.08 21.76
C PHE A 365 14.75 -10.93 22.78
N CYS A 366 14.39 -11.20 24.03
CA CYS A 366 14.64 -10.27 25.13
C CYS A 366 15.98 -10.65 25.77
N PRO A 367 17.04 -9.86 25.61
CA PRO A 367 18.32 -10.17 26.22
C PRO A 367 18.22 -10.08 27.75
N LYS A 368 19.11 -10.76 28.45
CA LYS A 368 19.19 -10.66 29.89
C LYS A 368 19.47 -9.19 30.29
N THR A 369 18.65 -8.66 31.17
CA THR A 369 18.81 -7.28 31.65
C THR A 369 20.11 -7.12 32.41
N GLY A 370 20.85 -6.04 32.13
CA GLY A 370 22.13 -5.76 32.76
C GLY A 370 22.85 -4.58 32.10
N ILE A 371 24.02 -4.26 32.65
CA ILE A 371 24.94 -3.28 32.06
C ILE A 371 26.03 -4.05 31.32
N TYR A 372 26.25 -3.74 30.05
CA TYR A 372 27.22 -4.40 29.21
C TYR A 372 28.26 -3.40 28.73
N ASN A 373 29.55 -3.73 28.87
CA ASN A 373 30.66 -2.84 28.48
C ASN A 373 30.95 -2.87 26.96
N TYR A 374 30.61 -3.97 26.27
CA TYR A 374 30.83 -4.14 24.84
C TYR A 374 29.57 -4.69 24.22
N MET A 375 29.00 -3.91 23.30
CA MET A 375 27.85 -4.32 22.50
C MET A 375 28.14 -4.09 21.02
N PHE A 376 27.69 -4.98 20.17
CA PHE A 376 27.66 -4.77 18.73
C PHE A 376 26.27 -5.07 18.23
N ASP A 377 25.89 -4.40 17.17
CA ASP A 377 24.61 -4.53 16.50
C ASP A 377 24.84 -5.01 15.06
N GLU A 378 24.17 -6.08 14.67
CA GLU A 378 24.18 -6.63 13.32
C GLU A 378 22.84 -6.40 12.64
N ASP A 379 22.83 -5.66 11.53
CA ASP A 379 21.66 -5.48 10.68
C ASP A 379 21.82 -6.22 9.36
N LEU A 380 20.92 -7.18 9.11
CA LEU A 380 20.89 -7.92 7.87
C LEU A 380 20.10 -7.14 6.81
N THR A 381 20.85 -6.55 5.87
CA THR A 381 20.26 -5.72 4.81
C THR A 381 19.23 -6.51 4.01
N SER A 382 17.97 -6.05 4.01
CA SER A 382 16.86 -6.61 3.22
C SER A 382 16.65 -8.12 3.48
N LEU A 383 16.69 -8.57 4.74
CA LEU A 383 16.67 -9.99 5.12
C LEU A 383 15.62 -10.82 4.37
N TYR A 384 14.34 -10.46 4.41
CA TYR A 384 13.28 -11.24 3.76
C TYR A 384 13.36 -11.22 2.22
N PRO A 385 13.58 -10.10 1.55
CA PRO A 385 13.88 -10.10 0.11
C PRO A 385 15.04 -11.00 -0.26
N SER A 386 16.14 -10.95 0.51
CA SER A 386 17.32 -11.80 0.27
C SER A 386 17.01 -13.29 0.43
N ILE A 387 16.18 -13.68 1.40
CA ILE A 387 15.71 -15.07 1.56
C ILE A 387 14.89 -15.51 0.36
N ILE A 388 13.94 -14.68 -0.11
CA ILE A 388 13.13 -14.98 -1.29
C ILE A 388 14.02 -15.23 -2.50
N MET A 389 15.01 -14.36 -2.72
CA MET A 389 15.93 -14.46 -3.86
C MET A 389 16.86 -15.67 -3.75
N SER A 390 17.49 -15.88 -2.59
CA SER A 390 18.45 -16.97 -2.37
C SER A 390 17.84 -18.35 -2.44
N LEU A 391 16.60 -18.50 -1.98
CA LEU A 391 15.89 -19.78 -1.99
C LEU A 391 14.90 -19.93 -3.15
N ASN A 392 14.87 -18.94 -4.06
CA ASN A 392 14.00 -18.94 -5.24
C ASN A 392 12.51 -19.17 -4.92
N ILE A 393 12.02 -18.49 -3.87
CA ILE A 393 10.67 -18.68 -3.34
C ILE A 393 9.62 -18.11 -4.30
N GLY A 394 8.70 -18.96 -4.74
CA GLY A 394 7.55 -18.60 -5.59
C GLY A 394 6.52 -19.72 -5.66
N LYS A 395 5.28 -19.42 -6.01
CA LYS A 395 4.23 -20.43 -6.20
C LYS A 395 4.55 -21.39 -7.35
N GLU A 396 5.19 -20.90 -8.39
CA GLU A 396 5.55 -21.65 -9.59
C GLU A 396 6.82 -22.49 -9.42
N THR A 397 7.65 -22.16 -8.42
CA THR A 397 8.86 -22.91 -8.10
C THR A 397 8.66 -23.90 -6.95
N TYR A 398 7.51 -23.87 -6.27
CA TYR A 398 7.15 -24.80 -5.21
C TYR A 398 7.09 -26.24 -5.74
N VAL A 399 7.76 -27.17 -5.04
CA VAL A 399 7.84 -28.60 -5.40
C VAL A 399 7.10 -29.48 -4.39
N GLY A 400 7.19 -29.15 -3.13
CA GLY A 400 6.62 -29.93 -2.03
C GLY A 400 7.19 -29.48 -0.70
N ARG A 401 6.88 -30.21 0.36
CA ARG A 401 7.31 -29.89 1.71
C ARG A 401 7.75 -31.13 2.47
N VAL A 402 8.90 -31.09 3.09
CA VAL A 402 9.32 -32.08 4.09
C VAL A 402 8.71 -31.65 5.41
N LEU A 403 7.98 -32.58 6.04
CA LEU A 403 7.37 -32.36 7.35
C LEU A 403 8.30 -32.96 8.45
N ASP A 404 8.05 -32.56 9.70
CA ASP A 404 8.79 -33.07 10.88
C ASP A 404 10.31 -32.92 10.81
N LEU A 405 10.78 -31.76 10.33
CA LEU A 405 12.19 -31.39 10.32
C LEU A 405 12.69 -30.90 11.69
N PHE A 406 12.32 -31.59 12.76
CA PHE A 406 12.75 -31.30 14.13
C PHE A 406 13.22 -32.54 14.84
N ASP A 407 14.25 -32.40 15.67
CA ASP A 407 14.68 -33.43 16.57
C ASP A 407 13.79 -33.50 17.84
N ASP A 408 14.02 -34.50 18.70
CA ASP A 408 13.29 -34.71 19.96
C ASP A 408 13.43 -33.53 20.95
N ARG A 409 14.38 -32.64 20.75
CA ARG A 409 14.60 -31.43 21.52
C ARG A 409 14.00 -30.16 20.86
N ASN A 410 13.22 -30.39 19.82
CA ASN A 410 12.64 -29.32 19.00
C ASN A 410 13.68 -28.41 18.29
N ASN A 411 14.91 -28.94 18.07
CA ASN A 411 15.88 -28.31 17.20
C ASN A 411 15.59 -28.70 15.76
N ARG A 412 15.77 -27.74 14.87
CA ARG A 412 15.56 -28.00 13.46
C ARG A 412 16.68 -28.80 12.83
N LEU A 413 16.31 -29.84 12.08
CA LEU A 413 17.22 -30.65 11.30
C LEU A 413 17.65 -29.92 10.01
N GLY A 414 18.95 -29.86 9.77
CA GLY A 414 19.54 -29.47 8.50
C GLY A 414 19.87 -30.68 7.63
N LEU A 415 20.40 -30.45 6.43
CA LEU A 415 20.77 -31.51 5.49
C LEU A 415 21.79 -32.49 6.10
N ASN A 416 22.78 -31.97 6.84
CA ASN A 416 23.80 -32.77 7.52
C ASN A 416 23.21 -33.64 8.62
N ASP A 417 22.12 -33.21 9.28
CA ASP A 417 21.45 -33.98 10.31
C ASP A 417 20.63 -35.09 9.69
N LEU A 418 19.98 -34.83 8.55
CA LEU A 418 19.31 -35.89 7.77
C LEU A 418 20.31 -36.95 7.27
N GLU A 419 21.50 -36.54 6.84
CA GLU A 419 22.58 -37.47 6.45
C GLU A 419 23.03 -38.35 7.63
N LYS A 420 23.13 -37.80 8.84
CA LYS A 420 23.41 -38.61 10.05
C LYS A 420 22.29 -39.63 10.32
N MET A 421 21.02 -39.19 10.19
CA MET A 421 19.87 -40.08 10.35
C MET A 421 19.92 -41.29 9.40
N VAL A 422 20.31 -41.06 8.13
CA VAL A 422 20.48 -42.16 7.15
C VAL A 422 21.63 -43.08 7.53
N ASN A 423 22.71 -42.59 8.12
CA ASN A 423 23.84 -43.41 8.59
C ASN A 423 23.45 -44.24 9.80
N GLU A 424 22.56 -43.74 10.66
CA GLU A 424 22.07 -44.46 11.85
C GLU A 424 20.98 -45.48 11.49
N ASP A 425 20.06 -45.13 10.61
CA ASP A 425 18.96 -45.96 10.12
C ASP A 425 18.67 -45.68 8.63
N PRO A 426 19.20 -46.52 7.72
CA PRO A 426 19.00 -46.35 6.28
C PRO A 426 17.54 -46.52 5.82
N GLU A 427 16.72 -47.18 6.60
CA GLU A 427 15.29 -47.42 6.30
C GLU A 427 14.37 -46.35 6.94
N LYS A 428 14.94 -45.39 7.67
CA LYS A 428 14.19 -44.33 8.31
C LYS A 428 13.32 -43.59 7.30
N GLU A 429 12.03 -43.48 7.58
CA GLU A 429 11.07 -42.73 6.77
C GLU A 429 10.72 -41.38 7.43
N MET A 430 10.34 -40.44 6.61
CA MET A 430 9.82 -39.14 7.03
C MET A 430 8.62 -38.70 6.16
N PRO A 431 7.70 -37.92 6.72
CA PRO A 431 6.53 -37.44 5.97
C PRO A 431 6.91 -36.32 5.01
N VAL A 432 6.44 -36.43 3.76
CA VAL A 432 6.63 -35.45 2.70
C VAL A 432 5.27 -35.12 2.10
N GLU A 433 4.99 -33.86 1.92
CA GLU A 433 3.80 -33.33 1.26
C GLU A 433 4.14 -33.00 -0.21
N ASN A 434 3.34 -33.49 -1.15
CA ASN A 434 3.52 -33.22 -2.58
C ASN A 434 2.84 -31.92 -3.03
N LEU A 435 2.88 -31.61 -4.34
CA LEU A 435 2.24 -30.43 -4.96
C LEU A 435 0.72 -30.35 -4.69
N GLN A 436 0.04 -31.48 -4.59
CA GLN A 436 -1.40 -31.58 -4.31
C GLN A 436 -1.70 -31.55 -2.79
N ARG A 437 -0.70 -31.30 -1.96
CA ARG A 437 -0.77 -31.33 -0.49
C ARG A 437 -1.20 -32.69 0.10
N LYS A 438 -0.93 -33.77 -0.63
CA LYS A 438 -1.09 -35.12 -0.12
C LYS A 438 0.19 -35.54 0.60
N GLN A 439 0.05 -36.01 1.82
CA GLN A 439 1.14 -36.51 2.62
C GLN A 439 1.44 -37.96 2.24
N ASN A 440 2.72 -38.26 2.04
CA ASN A 440 3.28 -39.58 1.82
C ASN A 440 4.50 -39.75 2.72
N TYR A 441 4.91 -41.00 2.99
CA TYR A 441 6.16 -41.30 3.67
C TYR A 441 7.22 -41.66 2.63
N MET A 442 8.42 -41.10 2.80
CA MET A 442 9.58 -41.37 1.95
C MET A 442 10.80 -41.69 2.83
N LYS A 443 11.67 -42.58 2.38
CA LYS A 443 12.94 -42.78 3.08
C LYS A 443 13.73 -41.49 3.11
N VAL A 444 14.36 -41.18 4.23
CA VAL A 444 15.17 -39.96 4.40
C VAL A 444 16.25 -39.87 3.31
N LYS A 445 16.86 -40.99 2.95
CA LYS A 445 17.82 -41.08 1.84
C LYS A 445 17.23 -40.59 0.52
N ASP A 446 16.03 -41.04 0.15
CA ASP A 446 15.39 -40.66 -1.11
C ASP A 446 15.01 -39.17 -1.14
N VAL A 447 14.66 -38.62 0.03
CA VAL A 447 14.43 -37.17 0.18
C VAL A 447 15.71 -36.37 -0.09
N ILE A 448 16.83 -36.78 0.54
CA ILE A 448 18.15 -36.17 0.34
C ILE A 448 18.59 -36.26 -1.14
N ASP A 449 18.47 -37.46 -1.73
CA ASP A 449 18.83 -37.70 -3.13
C ASP A 449 17.97 -36.86 -4.07
N THR A 450 16.67 -36.72 -3.78
CA THR A 450 15.76 -35.83 -4.54
C THR A 450 16.17 -34.38 -4.45
N ILE A 451 16.50 -33.88 -3.26
CA ILE A 451 16.95 -32.50 -3.05
C ILE A 451 18.26 -32.26 -3.83
N LYS A 452 19.24 -33.14 -3.69
CA LYS A 452 20.57 -33.00 -4.34
C LYS A 452 20.47 -33.14 -5.87
N LYS A 453 19.81 -34.18 -6.35
CA LYS A 453 19.69 -34.47 -7.79
C LYS A 453 18.98 -33.37 -8.56
N ASN A 454 17.95 -32.78 -7.97
CA ASN A 454 17.17 -31.70 -8.60
C ASN A 454 17.64 -30.31 -8.19
N ASN A 455 18.74 -30.19 -7.44
CA ASN A 455 19.25 -28.93 -6.92
C ASN A 455 18.17 -28.05 -6.28
N LEU A 456 17.38 -28.63 -5.35
CA LEU A 456 16.29 -27.93 -4.69
C LEU A 456 16.81 -27.08 -3.53
N SER A 457 16.27 -25.88 -3.39
CA SER A 457 16.40 -25.09 -2.16
C SER A 457 15.33 -25.50 -1.15
N ILE A 458 15.60 -25.31 0.13
CA ILE A 458 14.68 -25.70 1.23
C ILE A 458 14.62 -24.60 2.28
N THR A 459 13.41 -24.20 2.65
CA THR A 459 13.16 -23.24 3.73
C THR A 459 13.16 -23.89 5.10
N ALA A 460 13.20 -23.01 6.10
CA ALA A 460 13.17 -23.44 7.49
C ALA A 460 11.92 -24.23 7.90
N ASN A 461 10.80 -24.15 7.24
CA ASN A 461 9.62 -25.00 7.47
C ASN A 461 9.54 -26.21 6.54
N GLY A 462 10.62 -26.55 5.82
CA GLY A 462 10.70 -27.74 4.98
C GLY A 462 10.16 -27.56 3.56
N VAL A 463 9.70 -26.38 3.16
CA VAL A 463 9.21 -26.14 1.80
C VAL A 463 10.38 -26.16 0.82
N MET A 464 10.23 -26.93 -0.27
CA MET A 464 11.23 -27.10 -1.31
C MET A 464 10.86 -26.32 -2.57
N PHE A 465 11.87 -25.72 -3.20
CA PHE A 465 11.73 -24.98 -4.45
C PHE A 465 12.77 -25.44 -5.48
N ARG A 466 12.34 -25.47 -6.74
CA ARG A 466 13.23 -25.68 -7.88
C ARG A 466 14.10 -24.43 -8.11
N THR A 467 15.34 -24.63 -8.57
CA THR A 467 16.29 -23.54 -8.79
C THR A 467 16.75 -23.42 -10.26
N ASP A 468 16.20 -24.23 -11.16
CA ASP A 468 16.51 -24.25 -12.59
C ASP A 468 15.99 -23.01 -13.35
N LYS A 469 14.95 -22.36 -12.84
CA LYS A 469 14.43 -21.09 -13.35
C LYS A 469 14.10 -20.15 -12.18
N PRO A 470 14.39 -18.85 -12.30
CA PRO A 470 14.05 -17.91 -11.25
C PRO A 470 12.54 -17.78 -11.09
N SER A 471 12.08 -17.61 -9.85
CA SER A 471 10.67 -17.32 -9.56
C SER A 471 10.33 -15.87 -9.94
N THR A 472 9.04 -15.62 -10.18
CA THR A 472 8.52 -14.26 -10.43
C THR A 472 8.91 -13.29 -9.34
N LEU A 473 8.80 -13.72 -8.07
CA LEU A 473 9.18 -12.88 -6.93
C LEU A 473 10.68 -12.58 -6.92
N ASN A 474 11.51 -13.56 -7.29
CA ASN A 474 12.96 -13.38 -7.39
C ASN A 474 13.30 -12.33 -8.46
N VAL A 475 12.80 -12.51 -9.68
CA VAL A 475 13.11 -11.59 -10.80
C VAL A 475 12.63 -10.17 -10.50
N ILE A 476 11.42 -10.01 -9.96
CA ILE A 476 10.89 -8.67 -9.68
C ILE A 476 11.63 -7.97 -8.52
N LEU A 477 12.07 -8.73 -7.51
CA LEU A 477 12.89 -8.19 -6.41
C LEU A 477 14.24 -7.71 -6.91
N ASP A 478 14.91 -8.51 -7.76
CA ASP A 478 16.20 -8.16 -8.35
C ASP A 478 16.08 -6.87 -9.19
N LYS A 479 15.08 -6.80 -10.07
CA LYS A 479 14.77 -5.60 -10.86
C LYS A 479 14.54 -4.36 -9.98
N TRP A 480 13.72 -4.46 -8.95
CA TRP A 480 13.44 -3.33 -8.06
C TRP A 480 14.64 -2.93 -7.20
N PHE A 481 15.49 -3.89 -6.86
CA PHE A 481 16.74 -3.63 -6.14
C PHE A 481 17.72 -2.83 -7.02
N ASP A 482 17.89 -3.23 -8.28
CA ASP A 482 18.71 -2.53 -9.25
C ASP A 482 18.18 -1.12 -9.56
N GLU A 483 16.86 -0.97 -9.79
CA GLU A 483 16.24 0.33 -9.97
C GLU A 483 16.51 1.24 -8.75
N ARG A 484 16.38 0.72 -7.53
CA ARG A 484 16.67 1.48 -6.31
C ARG A 484 18.12 1.93 -6.24
N VAL A 485 19.07 1.06 -6.56
CA VAL A 485 20.50 1.38 -6.58
C VAL A 485 20.79 2.46 -7.62
N MET A 486 20.20 2.35 -8.80
CA MET A 486 20.32 3.34 -9.88
C MET A 486 19.81 4.72 -9.42
N TYR A 487 18.59 4.79 -8.90
CA TYR A 487 18.02 6.06 -8.41
C TYR A 487 18.80 6.64 -7.22
N LYS A 488 19.34 5.80 -6.33
CA LYS A 488 20.17 6.24 -5.21
C LYS A 488 21.50 6.86 -5.68
N LYS A 489 22.09 6.31 -6.73
CA LYS A 489 23.30 6.88 -7.36
C LYS A 489 22.98 8.21 -8.06
N ALA A 490 21.87 8.27 -8.83
CA ALA A 490 21.40 9.48 -9.52
C ALA A 490 21.08 10.61 -8.53
N MET A 491 20.38 10.30 -7.44
CA MET A 491 20.08 11.23 -6.34
C MET A 491 21.36 11.86 -5.77
N LYS A 492 22.35 11.02 -5.41
CA LYS A 492 23.63 11.51 -4.86
C LYS A 492 24.38 12.39 -5.86
N LYS A 493 24.35 12.04 -7.14
CA LYS A 493 25.01 12.82 -8.21
C LYS A 493 24.32 14.19 -8.38
N ALA A 494 22.98 14.21 -8.43
CA ALA A 494 22.20 15.44 -8.58
C ALA A 494 22.42 16.41 -7.41
N TYR A 495 22.40 15.93 -6.17
CA TYR A 495 22.70 16.79 -5.01
C TYR A 495 24.15 17.31 -5.02
N LYS A 496 25.13 16.50 -5.42
CA LYS A 496 26.53 16.94 -5.55
C LYS A 496 26.71 18.02 -6.62
N SER A 497 25.93 17.98 -7.71
CA SER A 497 25.95 19.00 -8.79
C SER A 497 25.09 20.23 -8.49
N GLY A 498 24.45 20.32 -7.31
CA GLY A 498 23.56 21.42 -6.94
C GLY A 498 22.17 21.36 -7.58
N ASN A 499 21.86 20.32 -8.35
CA ASN A 499 20.53 20.13 -8.95
C ASN A 499 19.54 19.53 -7.93
N LYS A 500 19.03 20.37 -7.04
CA LYS A 500 18.13 19.98 -5.95
C LYS A 500 16.86 19.31 -6.48
N LYS A 501 16.24 19.85 -7.53
CA LYS A 501 14.98 19.31 -8.09
C LYS A 501 15.13 17.88 -8.60
N GLU A 502 16.21 17.60 -9.34
CA GLU A 502 16.51 16.26 -9.81
C GLU A 502 16.88 15.32 -8.64
N GLY A 503 17.57 15.85 -7.62
CA GLY A 503 17.88 15.13 -6.39
C GLY A 503 16.63 14.67 -5.66
N GLU A 504 15.63 15.54 -5.49
CA GLU A 504 14.34 15.25 -4.88
C GLU A 504 13.54 14.22 -5.70
N LEU A 505 13.48 14.37 -7.01
CA LEU A 505 12.80 13.40 -7.88
C LEU A 505 13.41 11.99 -7.75
N ASN A 506 14.72 11.88 -7.79
CA ASN A 506 15.41 10.59 -7.63
C ASN A 506 15.29 10.05 -6.19
N HIS A 507 15.16 10.93 -5.19
CA HIS A 507 14.85 10.54 -3.81
C HIS A 507 13.47 9.86 -3.72
N LEU A 508 12.43 10.46 -4.32
CA LEU A 508 11.10 9.87 -4.37
C LEU A 508 11.10 8.52 -5.07
N LYS A 509 11.74 8.42 -6.23
CA LYS A 509 11.83 7.16 -6.99
C LYS A 509 12.53 6.05 -6.20
N GLN A 510 13.70 6.31 -5.60
CA GLN A 510 14.38 5.29 -4.78
C GLN A 510 13.58 4.92 -3.54
N TYR A 511 12.81 5.85 -2.97
CA TYR A 511 11.97 5.60 -1.80
C TYR A 511 10.75 4.76 -2.16
N THR A 512 10.14 4.99 -3.33
CA THR A 512 9.10 4.13 -3.92
C THR A 512 9.59 2.68 -4.02
N MET A 513 10.79 2.46 -4.58
CA MET A 513 11.38 1.12 -4.66
C MET A 513 11.63 0.51 -3.27
N LYS A 514 12.08 1.31 -2.29
CA LYS A 514 12.25 0.84 -0.91
C LYS A 514 10.95 0.32 -0.31
N ILE A 515 9.83 1.04 -0.54
CA ILE A 515 8.51 0.63 -0.04
C ILE A 515 8.06 -0.66 -0.72
N LEU A 516 8.22 -0.79 -2.03
CA LEU A 516 7.86 -2.00 -2.76
C LEU A 516 8.65 -3.22 -2.26
N LEU A 517 9.98 -3.10 -2.15
CA LEU A 517 10.83 -4.17 -1.64
C LEU A 517 10.45 -4.62 -0.23
N ASN A 518 10.19 -3.67 0.68
CA ASN A 518 9.87 -3.98 2.07
C ASN A 518 8.45 -4.53 2.25
N SER A 519 7.51 -4.13 1.40
CA SER A 519 6.10 -4.54 1.51
C SER A 519 5.79 -5.85 0.81
N LEU A 520 6.65 -6.34 -0.10
CA LEU A 520 6.38 -7.55 -0.87
C LEU A 520 6.24 -8.79 0.04
N TYR A 521 7.16 -8.95 0.99
CA TYR A 521 7.04 -10.03 1.96
C TYR A 521 5.69 -10.00 2.70
N GLY A 522 5.29 -8.81 3.21
CA GLY A 522 4.00 -8.65 3.89
C GLY A 522 2.79 -9.00 2.98
N ALA A 523 2.89 -8.71 1.69
CA ALA A 523 1.88 -9.07 0.72
C ALA A 523 1.79 -10.60 0.51
N THR A 524 2.92 -11.32 0.53
CA THR A 524 2.91 -12.80 0.32
C THR A 524 2.11 -13.57 1.37
N ALA A 525 1.89 -12.99 2.55
CA ALA A 525 1.07 -13.57 3.62
C ALA A 525 -0.43 -13.35 3.44
N LEU A 526 -0.83 -12.42 2.56
CA LEU A 526 -2.23 -12.07 2.37
C LEU A 526 -2.92 -13.08 1.45
N PRO A 527 -4.07 -13.65 1.87
CA PRO A 527 -4.82 -14.60 1.04
C PRO A 527 -5.26 -14.03 -0.30
N SER A 528 -5.50 -12.72 -0.37
CA SER A 528 -5.92 -12.01 -1.59
C SER A 528 -4.77 -11.68 -2.56
N PHE A 529 -3.52 -11.93 -2.19
CA PHE A 529 -2.38 -11.66 -3.05
C PHE A 529 -2.14 -12.81 -4.03
N ARG A 530 -2.14 -12.49 -5.32
CA ARG A 530 -2.03 -13.42 -6.43
C ARG A 530 -0.80 -14.33 -6.38
N TYR A 531 0.34 -13.80 -5.99
CA TYR A 531 1.64 -14.47 -6.02
C TYR A 531 2.09 -15.03 -4.67
N GLY A 532 1.29 -14.86 -3.61
CA GLY A 532 1.62 -15.27 -2.24
C GLY A 532 0.93 -16.55 -1.78
N SER A 533 1.41 -17.10 -0.69
CA SER A 533 0.72 -18.11 0.11
C SER A 533 1.25 -18.10 1.55
N VAL A 534 0.40 -18.47 2.51
CA VAL A 534 0.77 -18.53 3.93
C VAL A 534 1.97 -19.46 4.18
N ILE A 535 2.04 -20.59 3.47
CA ILE A 535 3.14 -21.56 3.61
C ILE A 535 4.49 -20.97 3.16
N LEU A 536 4.49 -20.19 2.07
CA LEU A 536 5.68 -19.50 1.58
C LEU A 536 6.12 -18.44 2.58
N SER A 537 5.18 -17.65 3.08
CA SER A 537 5.45 -16.59 4.07
C SER A 537 6.01 -17.15 5.38
N GLU A 538 5.46 -18.27 5.86
CA GLU A 538 5.99 -19.00 7.00
C GLU A 538 7.43 -19.47 6.74
N GLY A 539 7.71 -20.00 5.55
CA GLY A 539 9.04 -20.39 5.15
C GLY A 539 10.05 -19.24 5.20
N ILE A 540 9.65 -18.06 4.75
CA ILE A 540 10.49 -16.85 4.78
C ILE A 540 10.79 -16.45 6.22
N THR A 541 9.77 -16.36 7.09
CA THR A 541 9.97 -15.91 8.48
C THR A 541 10.78 -16.89 9.31
N LEU A 542 10.48 -18.18 9.22
CA LEU A 542 11.20 -19.20 9.97
C LEU A 542 12.66 -19.33 9.51
N THR A 543 12.92 -19.14 8.19
CA THR A 543 14.29 -19.08 7.68
C THR A 543 15.01 -17.84 8.21
N GLY A 544 14.35 -16.67 8.23
CA GLY A 544 14.90 -15.47 8.81
C GLY A 544 15.21 -15.60 10.30
N GLN A 545 14.29 -16.18 11.07
CA GLN A 545 14.53 -16.47 12.50
C GLN A 545 15.79 -17.33 12.69
N ARG A 546 15.93 -18.39 11.90
CA ARG A 546 17.09 -19.27 11.98
C ARG A 546 18.40 -18.56 11.63
N ILE A 547 18.42 -17.77 10.57
CA ILE A 547 19.60 -16.99 10.17
C ILE A 547 20.03 -16.07 11.33
N ILE A 548 19.09 -15.34 11.93
CA ILE A 548 19.38 -14.42 13.05
C ILE A 548 19.94 -15.19 14.25
N GLN A 549 19.33 -16.33 14.61
CA GLN A 549 19.78 -17.13 15.74
C GLN A 549 21.16 -17.71 15.53
N GLU A 550 21.44 -18.25 14.33
CA GLU A 550 22.75 -18.82 13.99
C GLU A 550 23.83 -17.76 13.90
N SER A 551 23.52 -16.59 13.31
CA SER A 551 24.45 -15.45 13.25
C SER A 551 24.82 -14.95 14.65
N ALA A 552 23.82 -14.78 15.53
CA ALA A 552 24.06 -14.35 16.91
C ALA A 552 24.90 -15.38 17.69
N LEU A 553 24.61 -16.68 17.53
CA LEU A 553 25.39 -17.75 18.17
C LEU A 553 26.84 -17.77 17.65
N PHE A 554 27.02 -17.66 16.33
CA PHE A 554 28.34 -17.62 15.70
C PHE A 554 29.14 -16.42 16.19
N ALA A 555 28.57 -15.22 16.13
CA ALA A 555 29.20 -13.99 16.57
C ALA A 555 29.62 -14.04 18.05
N ASN A 556 28.71 -14.44 18.93
CA ASN A 556 29.00 -14.59 20.35
C ASN A 556 30.11 -15.64 20.61
N THR A 557 30.08 -16.77 19.92
CA THR A 557 31.09 -17.83 20.05
C THR A 557 32.45 -17.35 19.60
N HIS A 558 32.51 -16.65 18.44
CA HIS A 558 33.73 -16.10 17.88
C HIS A 558 34.34 -15.03 18.78
N MET A 559 33.52 -14.05 19.22
CA MET A 559 33.99 -12.96 20.10
C MET A 559 34.46 -13.48 21.46
N ASN A 560 33.79 -14.50 22.03
CA ASN A 560 34.26 -15.13 23.26
C ASN A 560 35.61 -15.81 23.10
N LYS A 561 35.91 -16.43 21.94
CA LYS A 561 37.23 -17.00 21.65
C LYS A 561 38.31 -15.92 21.52
N VAL A 562 37.97 -14.78 20.89
CA VAL A 562 38.86 -13.60 20.80
C VAL A 562 39.16 -13.05 22.19
N LEU A 563 38.15 -12.85 23.01
CA LEU A 563 38.32 -12.34 24.38
C LEU A 563 39.12 -13.24 25.28
N ARG A 564 39.11 -14.56 25.04
CA ARG A 564 39.95 -15.54 25.76
C ARG A 564 41.34 -15.69 25.19
N GLY A 565 41.69 -14.97 24.13
CA GLY A 565 42.98 -15.08 23.45
C GLY A 565 43.17 -16.38 22.63
N GLU A 566 42.08 -17.13 22.40
CA GLU A 566 42.08 -18.36 21.60
C GLU A 566 42.09 -18.06 20.09
N LEU A 567 41.66 -16.87 19.70
CA LEU A 567 41.65 -16.36 18.31
C LEU A 567 42.22 -14.94 18.27
N LYS A 568 43.04 -14.64 17.26
CA LYS A 568 43.48 -13.26 16.94
C LYS A 568 42.51 -12.67 15.92
N LEU A 569 42.08 -11.42 16.14
CA LEU A 569 41.42 -10.63 15.10
C LEU A 569 42.51 -10.21 14.10
N GLU A 570 42.41 -10.65 12.85
CA GLU A 570 43.11 -10.02 11.72
C GLU A 570 42.28 -8.78 11.32
N LEU A 571 42.80 -7.59 11.57
CA LEU A 571 42.22 -6.29 11.22
C LEU A 571 42.57 -5.96 9.76
#